data_4b93d19dd109af3dbc59f0d64b3363e1
#
_entry.id   4b93d19dd109af3dbc59f0d64b3363e1
#
_cell.length_a   1.000
_cell.length_b   1.000
_cell.length_c   1.000
_cell.angle_alpha   90.00
_cell.angle_beta   90.00
_cell.angle_gamma   90.00
#
_symmetry.space_group_name_H-M   'P 1'
#
loop_
_entity.id
_entity.type
_entity.pdbx_description
1 polymer ?
#
loop_
_entity_poly.entity_id
_entity_poly.type
_entity_poly.pdbx_seq_one_letter_code
_entity_poly.pdbx_strand_id
1 'polypeptide(L)'
;MKKILIILAFYFLTSNAFAINLSQALKEAYQNNPELNAERENIKVSKSDLDISRSDFLPSITLSGSKSSEDTSRLTNRDGTNATITDVNPESKSVKIEQKIFQGFGGVADFKKSKLGLDLANAKLLKSEQEILLKAVEAFSGMIVANEKFSINERNVGLLERQVETDRIRLDRGEVSVADLAQSESSLAEAQAKFIQAKNEVVTALSLIHI
;
A
#
# COMPACT_ATOMS: atom_id res chain seq x y z
N MET A 1 27.69 8.95 37.77
CA MET A 1 26.40 8.31 37.41
C MET A 1 25.89 8.72 36.02
N LYS A 2 25.89 10.00 35.60
CA LYS A 2 25.40 10.41 34.25
C LYS A 2 26.18 9.79 33.06
N LYS A 3 27.53 9.58 33.19
CA LYS A 3 28.36 8.98 32.12
C LYS A 3 28.10 7.47 31.92
N ILE A 4 27.70 6.74 32.95
CA ILE A 4 27.39 5.32 32.88
C ILE A 4 26.02 5.13 32.22
N LEU A 5 25.07 6.04 32.42
CA LEU A 5 23.73 5.99 31.79
C LEU A 5 23.79 6.20 30.26
N ILE A 6 24.74 7.02 29.78
CA ILE A 6 24.96 7.28 28.34
C ILE A 6 25.56 6.04 27.66
N ILE A 7 26.46 5.33 28.32
CA ILE A 7 27.07 4.10 27.78
C ILE A 7 26.03 2.97 27.74
N LEU A 8 25.14 2.88 28.74
CA LEU A 8 24.06 1.89 28.75
C LEU A 8 23.01 2.16 27.67
N ALA A 9 22.70 3.44 27.35
CA ALA A 9 21.80 3.83 26.27
C ALA A 9 22.38 3.50 24.87
N PHE A 10 23.69 3.52 24.71
CA PHE A 10 24.33 3.18 23.42
C PHE A 10 24.36 1.66 23.16
N TYR A 11 24.27 0.83 24.19
CA TYR A 11 24.23 -0.64 24.05
C TYR A 11 22.88 -1.16 23.58
N PHE A 12 21.79 -0.38 23.70
CA PHE A 12 20.45 -0.74 23.25
C PHE A 12 20.19 -0.44 21.77
N LEU A 13 21.12 0.20 21.08
CA LEU A 13 21.02 0.57 19.65
C LEU A 13 21.69 -0.42 18.70
N THR A 14 22.13 -1.57 19.16
CA THR A 14 22.52 -2.67 18.27
C THR A 14 21.24 -3.36 17.77
N SER A 15 20.55 -2.73 16.83
CA SER A 15 19.60 -3.43 15.97
C SER A 15 20.33 -4.58 15.29
N ASN A 16 19.99 -5.81 15.67
CA ASN A 16 20.45 -7.00 14.96
C ASN A 16 20.02 -6.86 13.50
N ALA A 17 20.93 -6.50 12.62
CA ALA A 17 20.75 -6.60 11.19
C ALA A 17 20.71 -8.09 10.85
N PHE A 18 19.55 -8.73 11.04
CA PHE A 18 19.31 -10.06 10.54
C PHE A 18 19.34 -9.97 9.01
N ALA A 19 20.24 -10.71 8.39
CA ALA A 19 20.18 -10.92 6.94
C ALA A 19 18.80 -11.49 6.63
N ILE A 20 17.92 -10.66 6.05
CA ILE A 20 16.56 -11.06 5.65
C ILE A 20 16.72 -12.14 4.58
N ASN A 21 16.22 -13.34 4.85
CA ASN A 21 16.13 -14.39 3.85
C ASN A 21 14.84 -14.25 3.02
N LEU A 22 14.77 -14.91 1.87
CA LEU A 22 13.61 -14.86 0.99
C LEU A 22 12.30 -15.22 1.71
N SER A 23 12.31 -16.24 2.57
CA SER A 23 11.12 -16.65 3.32
C SER A 23 10.62 -15.54 4.26
N GLN A 24 11.53 -14.83 4.89
CA GLN A 24 11.20 -13.71 5.77
C GLN A 24 10.68 -12.51 4.97
N ALA A 25 11.30 -12.19 3.82
CA ALA A 25 10.82 -11.14 2.92
C ALA A 25 9.40 -11.41 2.41
N LEU A 26 9.12 -12.67 2.01
CA LEU A 26 7.78 -13.08 1.58
C LEU A 26 6.74 -12.98 2.71
N LYS A 27 7.12 -13.37 3.94
CA LYS A 27 6.25 -13.25 5.11
C LYS A 27 5.92 -11.80 5.42
N GLU A 28 6.91 -10.92 5.39
CA GLU A 28 6.72 -9.48 5.61
C GLU A 28 5.82 -8.86 4.52
N ALA A 29 6.07 -9.17 3.25
CA ALA A 29 5.24 -8.73 2.13
C ALA A 29 3.79 -9.20 2.30
N TYR A 30 3.56 -10.48 2.66
CA TYR A 30 2.23 -11.04 2.85
C TYR A 30 1.48 -10.41 4.03
N GLN A 31 2.17 -10.08 5.12
CA GLN A 31 1.53 -9.54 6.33
C GLN A 31 1.33 -8.04 6.30
N ASN A 32 2.31 -7.31 5.76
CA ASN A 32 2.40 -5.86 5.94
C ASN A 32 2.15 -5.05 4.67
N ASN A 33 2.00 -5.69 3.51
CA ASN A 33 1.75 -4.96 2.26
C ASN A 33 0.39 -4.25 2.32
N PRO A 34 0.35 -2.90 2.09
CA PRO A 34 -0.88 -2.11 2.19
C PRO A 34 -1.93 -2.49 1.14
N GLU A 35 -1.51 -2.82 -0.10
CA GLU A 35 -2.40 -3.21 -1.19
C GLU A 35 -3.13 -4.51 -0.85
N LEU A 36 -2.39 -5.50 -0.32
CA LEU A 36 -2.97 -6.77 0.11
C LEU A 36 -3.91 -6.60 1.31
N ASN A 37 -3.56 -5.72 2.24
CA ASN A 37 -4.43 -5.43 3.39
C ASN A 37 -5.72 -4.72 2.94
N ALA A 38 -5.66 -3.84 1.93
CA ALA A 38 -6.84 -3.21 1.35
C ALA A 38 -7.77 -4.25 0.69
N GLU A 39 -7.23 -5.24 -0.04
CA GLU A 39 -8.04 -6.32 -0.61
C GLU A 39 -8.67 -7.22 0.45
N ARG A 40 -8.00 -7.46 1.58
CA ARG A 40 -8.59 -8.16 2.73
C ARG A 40 -9.78 -7.40 3.33
N GLU A 41 -9.70 -6.06 3.40
CA GLU A 41 -10.83 -5.25 3.85
C GLU A 41 -11.96 -5.24 2.82
N ASN A 42 -11.69 -5.30 1.50
CA ASN A 42 -12.71 -5.40 0.44
C ASN A 42 -13.58 -6.65 0.58
N ILE A 43 -13.04 -7.76 1.12
CA ILE A 43 -13.86 -8.94 1.46
C ILE A 43 -14.89 -8.61 2.54
N LYS A 44 -14.51 -7.82 3.55
CA LYS A 44 -15.46 -7.41 4.61
C LYS A 44 -16.57 -6.53 4.05
N VAL A 45 -16.24 -5.63 3.09
CA VAL A 45 -17.23 -4.83 2.36
C VAL A 45 -18.19 -5.75 1.60
N SER A 46 -17.68 -6.67 0.78
CA SER A 46 -18.51 -7.60 0.01
C SER A 46 -19.38 -8.51 0.90
N LYS A 47 -18.88 -8.87 2.08
CA LYS A 47 -19.65 -9.60 3.10
C LYS A 47 -20.78 -8.73 3.65
N SER A 48 -20.52 -7.47 3.93
CA SER A 48 -21.54 -6.52 4.39
C SER A 48 -22.62 -6.30 3.32
N ASP A 49 -22.22 -6.21 2.03
CA ASP A 49 -23.19 -6.11 0.92
C ASP A 49 -24.08 -7.35 0.84
N LEU A 50 -23.55 -8.55 1.10
CA LEU A 50 -24.33 -9.77 1.20
C LEU A 50 -25.31 -9.71 2.40
N ASP A 51 -24.88 -9.19 3.54
CA ASP A 51 -25.74 -9.04 4.72
C ASP A 51 -26.81 -7.97 4.50
N ILE A 52 -26.52 -6.88 3.77
CA ILE A 52 -27.49 -5.87 3.35
C ILE A 52 -28.56 -6.54 2.44
N SER A 53 -28.14 -7.32 1.45
CA SER A 53 -29.11 -8.01 0.56
C SER A 53 -29.97 -9.06 1.30
N ARG A 54 -29.47 -9.61 2.40
CA ARG A 54 -30.28 -10.44 3.31
C ARG A 54 -31.31 -9.62 4.08
N SER A 55 -30.97 -8.40 4.47
CA SER A 55 -31.85 -7.52 5.23
C SER A 55 -33.08 -7.11 4.46
N ASP A 56 -33.06 -7.17 3.11
CA ASP A 56 -34.22 -6.92 2.26
C ASP A 56 -35.40 -7.92 2.48
N PHE A 57 -35.08 -9.08 3.06
CA PHE A 57 -36.08 -10.07 3.46
C PHE A 57 -36.61 -9.88 4.89
N LEU A 58 -36.09 -8.87 5.61
CA LEU A 58 -36.52 -8.57 6.98
C LEU A 58 -37.47 -7.35 6.99
N PRO A 59 -38.31 -7.20 8.04
CA PRO A 59 -39.08 -5.98 8.22
C PRO A 59 -38.21 -4.79 8.53
N SER A 60 -38.51 -3.66 7.89
CA SER A 60 -37.86 -2.36 8.25
C SER A 60 -38.74 -1.64 9.29
N ILE A 61 -38.10 -1.04 10.30
CA ILE A 61 -38.75 -0.26 11.33
C ILE A 61 -38.22 1.18 11.22
N THR A 62 -39.09 2.11 10.90
CA THR A 62 -38.76 3.53 10.78
C THR A 62 -39.43 4.30 11.91
N LEU A 63 -38.64 5.03 12.67
CA LEU A 63 -39.09 5.95 13.71
C LEU A 63 -38.98 7.38 13.15
N SER A 64 -40.07 8.13 13.12
CA SER A 64 -40.08 9.50 12.63
C SER A 64 -40.66 10.43 13.69
N GLY A 65 -40.05 11.60 13.86
CA GLY A 65 -40.55 12.65 14.71
C GLY A 65 -40.40 14.01 14.02
N SER A 66 -41.45 14.82 14.02
CA SER A 66 -41.39 16.17 13.53
C SER A 66 -42.06 17.11 14.54
N LYS A 67 -41.48 18.27 14.69
CA LYS A 67 -42.06 19.40 15.46
C LYS A 67 -41.89 20.65 14.61
N SER A 68 -42.99 21.34 14.37
CA SER A 68 -42.99 22.62 13.68
C SER A 68 -43.65 23.69 14.52
N SER A 69 -43.31 24.92 14.26
CA SER A 69 -44.00 26.10 14.81
C SER A 69 -44.61 26.83 13.64
N GLU A 70 -45.91 27.04 13.73
CA GLU A 70 -46.70 27.70 12.69
C GLU A 70 -47.38 28.93 13.23
N ASP A 71 -47.06 30.10 12.68
CA ASP A 71 -47.70 31.36 12.99
C ASP A 71 -49.01 31.50 12.17
N THR A 72 -50.13 31.40 12.85
CA THR A 72 -51.49 31.48 12.24
C THR A 72 -52.13 32.87 12.39
N SER A 73 -51.37 33.87 12.79
CA SER A 73 -51.86 35.25 13.03
C SER A 73 -52.53 35.91 11.80
N ARG A 74 -52.26 35.38 10.60
CA ARG A 74 -52.84 35.87 9.33
C ARG A 74 -53.99 35.00 8.78
N LEU A 75 -54.38 33.98 9.51
CA LEU A 75 -55.49 33.15 9.11
C LEU A 75 -56.81 33.80 9.49
N THR A 76 -57.77 33.75 8.56
CA THR A 76 -59.15 34.19 8.81
C THR A 76 -60.08 33.00 8.70
N ASN A 77 -61.13 33.02 9.54
CA ASN A 77 -62.19 32.01 9.42
C ASN A 77 -62.98 32.22 8.12
N ARG A 78 -63.73 31.18 7.70
CA ARG A 78 -64.51 31.19 6.48
C ARG A 78 -65.60 32.33 6.45
N ASP A 79 -65.99 32.85 7.62
CA ASP A 79 -66.89 33.97 7.79
C ASP A 79 -66.22 35.35 7.77
N GLY A 80 -64.90 35.38 7.50
CA GLY A 80 -64.10 36.60 7.46
C GLY A 80 -63.62 37.11 8.82
N THR A 81 -63.82 36.37 9.90
CA THR A 81 -63.30 36.71 11.23
C THR A 81 -61.87 36.22 11.44
N ASN A 82 -61.09 36.85 12.27
CA ASN A 82 -59.75 36.38 12.62
C ASN A 82 -59.85 35.06 13.37
N ALA A 83 -58.87 34.14 13.07
CA ALA A 83 -58.78 32.89 13.79
C ALA A 83 -58.44 33.13 15.27
N THR A 84 -59.11 32.42 16.17
CA THR A 84 -58.88 32.49 17.61
C THR A 84 -57.59 31.82 18.08
N ILE A 85 -56.98 30.99 17.24
CA ILE A 85 -55.72 30.30 17.53
C ILE A 85 -54.63 30.99 16.72
N THR A 86 -53.68 31.60 17.41
CA THR A 86 -52.62 32.41 16.80
C THR A 86 -51.29 31.64 16.63
N ASP A 87 -51.02 30.67 17.47
CA ASP A 87 -49.81 29.85 17.40
C ASP A 87 -50.15 28.36 17.50
N VAL A 88 -49.73 27.62 16.52
CA VAL A 88 -49.87 26.16 16.47
C VAL A 88 -48.48 25.52 16.40
N ASN A 89 -48.20 24.64 17.35
CA ASN A 89 -46.95 23.90 17.41
C ASN A 89 -47.26 22.40 17.22
N PRO A 90 -47.54 21.96 16.00
CA PRO A 90 -47.87 20.56 15.74
C PRO A 90 -46.60 19.68 15.99
N GLU A 91 -46.82 18.61 16.75
CA GLU A 91 -45.84 17.57 17.00
C GLU A 91 -46.39 16.23 16.48
N SER A 92 -45.60 15.57 15.66
CA SER A 92 -45.97 14.25 15.14
C SER A 92 -44.87 13.26 15.49
N LYS A 93 -45.26 12.11 16.01
CA LYS A 93 -44.37 10.95 16.26
C LYS A 93 -45.03 9.75 15.61
N SER A 94 -44.29 9.03 14.76
CA SER A 94 -44.79 7.84 14.09
C SER A 94 -43.78 6.70 14.12
N VAL A 95 -44.30 5.48 14.24
CA VAL A 95 -43.52 4.25 14.07
C VAL A 95 -44.13 3.55 12.87
N LYS A 96 -43.33 3.32 11.83
CA LYS A 96 -43.71 2.59 10.62
C LYS A 96 -42.96 1.27 10.58
N ILE A 97 -43.71 0.15 10.45
CA ILE A 97 -43.16 -1.18 10.20
C ILE A 97 -43.56 -1.56 8.79
N GLU A 98 -42.58 -1.91 7.95
CA GLU A 98 -42.82 -2.26 6.55
C GLU A 98 -42.12 -3.56 6.22
N GLN A 99 -42.86 -4.56 5.74
CA GLN A 99 -42.36 -5.85 5.27
C GLN A 99 -42.69 -5.99 3.79
N LYS A 100 -41.64 -6.14 2.97
CA LYS A 100 -41.81 -6.47 1.55
C LYS A 100 -42.05 -7.95 1.40
N ILE A 101 -43.27 -8.32 0.99
CA ILE A 101 -43.66 -9.74 0.85
C ILE A 101 -43.26 -10.29 -0.51
N PHE A 102 -43.43 -9.51 -1.59
CA PHE A 102 -43.08 -9.91 -2.94
C PHE A 102 -42.53 -8.73 -3.76
N GLN A 103 -41.42 -8.97 -4.47
CA GLN A 103 -40.74 -7.96 -5.30
C GLN A 103 -40.39 -8.54 -6.68
N GLY A 104 -41.22 -9.41 -7.25
CA GLY A 104 -40.96 -9.98 -8.57
C GLY A 104 -39.62 -10.75 -8.66
N PHE A 105 -39.21 -11.43 -7.59
CA PHE A 105 -37.91 -12.11 -7.45
C PHE A 105 -36.67 -11.19 -7.48
N GLY A 106 -36.83 -9.86 -7.47
CA GLY A 106 -35.71 -8.91 -7.44
C GLY A 106 -34.77 -9.15 -6.26
N GLY A 107 -35.31 -9.27 -5.02
CA GLY A 107 -34.52 -9.56 -3.83
C GLY A 107 -33.70 -10.86 -3.91
N VAL A 108 -34.26 -11.91 -4.53
CA VAL A 108 -33.54 -13.18 -4.75
C VAL A 108 -32.41 -13.00 -5.75
N ALA A 109 -32.62 -12.20 -6.79
CA ALA A 109 -31.57 -11.89 -7.78
C ALA A 109 -30.45 -11.04 -7.13
N ASP A 110 -30.79 -10.04 -6.33
CA ASP A 110 -29.83 -9.20 -5.62
C ASP A 110 -29.02 -10.00 -4.58
N PHE A 111 -29.67 -10.91 -3.85
CA PHE A 111 -28.95 -11.81 -2.95
C PHE A 111 -27.94 -12.71 -3.69
N LYS A 112 -28.33 -13.29 -4.84
CA LYS A 112 -27.43 -14.09 -5.67
C LYS A 112 -26.30 -13.26 -6.23
N LYS A 113 -26.54 -12.03 -6.66
CA LYS A 113 -25.56 -11.08 -7.14
C LYS A 113 -24.54 -10.78 -6.04
N SER A 114 -24.99 -10.44 -4.82
CA SER A 114 -24.11 -10.15 -3.68
C SER A 114 -23.29 -11.36 -3.27
N LYS A 115 -23.85 -12.58 -3.35
CA LYS A 115 -23.10 -13.82 -3.11
C LYS A 115 -21.98 -14.01 -4.14
N LEU A 116 -22.27 -13.84 -5.43
CA LEU A 116 -21.25 -13.90 -6.48
C LEU A 116 -20.22 -12.75 -6.35
N GLY A 117 -20.66 -11.59 -5.85
CA GLY A 117 -19.77 -10.48 -5.53
C GLY A 117 -18.73 -10.85 -4.46
N LEU A 118 -19.15 -11.58 -3.42
CA LEU A 118 -18.24 -12.09 -2.39
C LEU A 118 -17.27 -13.14 -2.95
N ASP A 119 -17.75 -14.05 -3.82
CA ASP A 119 -16.89 -15.04 -4.49
C ASP A 119 -15.86 -14.36 -5.39
N LEU A 120 -16.26 -13.29 -6.11
CA LEU A 120 -15.35 -12.47 -6.90
C LEU A 120 -14.31 -11.75 -6.05
N ALA A 121 -14.71 -11.21 -4.89
CA ALA A 121 -13.78 -10.56 -3.98
C ALA A 121 -12.72 -11.55 -3.46
N ASN A 122 -13.11 -12.78 -3.12
CA ASN A 122 -12.17 -13.84 -2.72
C ASN A 122 -11.21 -14.21 -3.86
N ALA A 123 -11.68 -14.29 -5.10
CA ALA A 123 -10.82 -14.57 -6.26
C ALA A 123 -9.82 -13.41 -6.52
N LYS A 124 -10.27 -12.16 -6.34
CA LYS A 124 -9.40 -10.98 -6.45
C LYS A 124 -8.32 -10.97 -5.37
N LEU A 125 -8.68 -11.30 -4.12
CA LEU A 125 -7.69 -11.41 -3.05
C LEU A 125 -6.63 -12.44 -3.40
N LEU A 126 -7.02 -13.65 -3.83
CA LEU A 126 -6.06 -14.70 -4.22
C LEU A 126 -5.13 -14.22 -5.34
N LYS A 127 -5.68 -13.51 -6.35
CA LYS A 127 -4.88 -12.92 -7.41
C LYS A 127 -3.87 -11.90 -6.85
N SER A 128 -4.32 -10.98 -6.01
CA SER A 128 -3.47 -9.97 -5.38
C SER A 128 -2.36 -10.60 -4.52
N GLU A 129 -2.67 -11.67 -3.77
CA GLU A 129 -1.68 -12.44 -3.01
C GLU A 129 -0.58 -12.99 -3.91
N GLN A 130 -0.94 -13.60 -5.04
CA GLN A 130 0.02 -14.13 -6.00
C GLN A 130 0.89 -13.03 -6.62
N GLU A 131 0.28 -11.91 -7.02
CA GLU A 131 1.00 -10.77 -7.61
C GLU A 131 1.98 -10.12 -6.64
N ILE A 132 1.57 -9.91 -5.38
CA ILE A 132 2.43 -9.32 -4.36
C ILE A 132 3.58 -10.25 -3.99
N LEU A 133 3.31 -11.54 -3.84
CA LEU A 133 4.38 -12.52 -3.57
C LEU A 133 5.37 -12.62 -4.73
N LEU A 134 4.89 -12.57 -5.98
CA LEU A 134 5.78 -12.54 -7.15
C LEU A 134 6.65 -11.28 -7.16
N LYS A 135 6.05 -10.10 -6.97
CA LYS A 135 6.80 -8.83 -6.86
C LYS A 135 7.87 -8.89 -5.76
N ALA A 136 7.56 -9.50 -4.61
CA ALA A 136 8.50 -9.66 -3.51
C ALA A 136 9.68 -10.58 -3.88
N VAL A 137 9.43 -11.68 -4.61
CA VAL A 137 10.50 -12.56 -5.14
C VAL A 137 11.38 -11.82 -6.13
N GLU A 138 10.77 -11.09 -7.06
CA GLU A 138 11.48 -10.30 -8.08
C GLU A 138 12.36 -9.22 -7.44
N ALA A 139 11.82 -8.46 -6.48
CA ALA A 139 12.56 -7.43 -5.76
C ALA A 139 13.73 -8.02 -4.96
N PHE A 140 13.50 -9.12 -4.24
CA PHE A 140 14.54 -9.81 -3.47
C PHE A 140 15.65 -10.37 -4.36
N SER A 141 15.28 -11.04 -5.46
CA SER A 141 16.24 -11.57 -6.44
C SER A 141 17.01 -10.46 -7.14
N GLY A 142 16.32 -9.36 -7.50
CA GLY A 142 16.94 -8.17 -8.07
C GLY A 142 17.98 -7.55 -7.15
N MET A 143 17.72 -7.49 -5.85
CA MET A 143 18.68 -7.00 -4.85
C MET A 143 19.93 -7.88 -4.79
N ILE A 144 19.79 -9.21 -4.80
CA ILE A 144 20.93 -10.14 -4.81
C ILE A 144 21.80 -9.91 -6.05
N VAL A 145 21.17 -9.84 -7.23
CA VAL A 145 21.88 -9.62 -8.50
C VAL A 145 22.58 -8.26 -8.51
N ALA A 146 21.91 -7.19 -8.02
CA ALA A 146 22.52 -5.87 -7.94
C ALA A 146 23.75 -5.83 -7.02
N ASN A 147 23.67 -6.47 -5.85
CA ASN A 147 24.80 -6.57 -4.92
C ASN A 147 25.98 -7.36 -5.51
N GLU A 148 25.70 -8.45 -6.22
CA GLU A 148 26.77 -9.22 -6.86
C GLU A 148 27.44 -8.42 -8.00
N LYS A 149 26.66 -7.74 -8.84
CA LYS A 149 27.20 -6.83 -9.86
C LYS A 149 28.05 -5.72 -9.26
N PHE A 150 27.59 -5.11 -8.14
CA PHE A 150 28.37 -4.11 -7.42
C PHE A 150 29.71 -4.66 -6.98
N SER A 151 29.74 -5.84 -6.31
CA SER A 151 30.95 -6.48 -5.83
C SER A 151 31.92 -6.85 -6.97
N ILE A 152 31.40 -7.33 -8.12
CA ILE A 152 32.20 -7.63 -9.30
C ILE A 152 32.83 -6.34 -9.87
N ASN A 153 32.07 -5.27 -10.03
CA ASN A 153 32.60 -4.00 -10.58
C ASN A 153 33.60 -3.35 -9.63
N GLU A 154 33.38 -3.42 -8.31
CA GLU A 154 34.33 -2.94 -7.30
C GLU A 154 35.69 -3.65 -7.44
N ARG A 155 35.67 -4.99 -7.54
CA ARG A 155 36.89 -5.78 -7.74
C ARG A 155 37.58 -5.44 -9.06
N ASN A 156 36.78 -5.23 -10.13
CA ASN A 156 37.33 -4.87 -11.44
C ASN A 156 38.03 -3.52 -11.44
N VAL A 157 37.48 -2.50 -10.78
CA VAL A 157 38.15 -1.20 -10.58
C VAL A 157 39.48 -1.40 -9.88
N GLY A 158 39.53 -2.14 -8.76
CA GLY A 158 40.76 -2.39 -8.04
C GLY A 158 41.84 -3.18 -8.82
N LEU A 159 41.41 -4.03 -9.77
CA LEU A 159 42.35 -4.70 -10.69
C LEU A 159 42.93 -3.72 -11.71
N LEU A 160 42.10 -2.88 -12.31
CA LEU A 160 42.52 -1.90 -13.32
C LEU A 160 43.35 -0.77 -12.72
N GLU A 161 43.08 -0.36 -11.50
CA GLU A 161 43.96 0.59 -10.76
C GLU A 161 45.39 0.04 -10.63
N ARG A 162 45.57 -1.22 -10.23
CA ARG A 162 46.86 -1.88 -10.18
C ARG A 162 47.51 -2.05 -11.56
N GLN A 163 46.69 -2.28 -12.60
CA GLN A 163 47.20 -2.37 -13.97
C GLN A 163 47.77 -1.02 -14.42
N VAL A 164 47.07 0.10 -14.22
CA VAL A 164 47.51 1.45 -14.56
C VAL A 164 48.80 1.79 -13.78
N GLU A 165 48.86 1.50 -12.48
CA GLU A 165 50.07 1.72 -11.68
C GLU A 165 51.27 0.93 -12.23
N THR A 166 51.07 -0.36 -12.60
CA THR A 166 52.09 -1.21 -13.20
C THR A 166 52.55 -0.66 -14.54
N ASP A 167 51.62 -0.26 -15.42
CA ASP A 167 51.94 0.26 -16.76
C ASP A 167 52.64 1.62 -16.66
N ARG A 168 52.35 2.43 -15.66
CA ARG A 168 53.06 3.68 -15.37
C ARG A 168 54.52 3.42 -15.00
N ILE A 169 54.81 2.45 -14.12
CA ILE A 169 56.18 2.06 -13.75
C ILE A 169 56.93 1.48 -14.96
N ARG A 170 56.23 0.70 -15.83
CA ARG A 170 56.87 0.12 -17.02
C ARG A 170 57.13 1.17 -18.11
N LEU A 171 56.28 2.20 -18.22
CA LEU A 171 56.53 3.33 -19.10
C LEU A 171 57.81 4.12 -18.66
N ASP A 172 57.96 4.35 -17.37
CA ASP A 172 59.14 5.02 -16.83
C ASP A 172 60.43 4.25 -17.10
N ARG A 173 60.33 2.91 -17.27
CA ARG A 173 61.47 2.04 -17.66
C ARG A 173 61.60 1.89 -19.18
N GLY A 174 60.71 2.49 -19.96
CA GLY A 174 60.72 2.37 -21.44
C GLY A 174 60.23 1.01 -21.96
N GLU A 175 59.51 0.19 -21.13
CA GLU A 175 59.03 -1.15 -21.50
C GLU A 175 57.66 -1.13 -22.24
N VAL A 176 56.89 -0.06 -22.08
CA VAL A 176 55.62 0.15 -22.75
C VAL A 176 55.51 1.54 -23.36
N SER A 177 54.58 1.75 -24.26
CA SER A 177 54.37 3.06 -24.89
C SER A 177 53.38 3.93 -24.10
N VAL A 178 53.35 5.23 -24.36
CA VAL A 178 52.37 6.17 -23.83
C VAL A 178 50.92 5.75 -24.26
N ALA A 179 50.79 5.15 -25.44
CA ALA A 179 49.52 4.67 -25.92
C ALA A 179 49.01 3.50 -25.09
N ASP A 180 49.86 2.61 -24.62
CA ASP A 180 49.48 1.47 -23.76
C ASP A 180 49.01 1.97 -22.40
N LEU A 181 49.67 2.95 -21.80
CA LEU A 181 49.25 3.58 -20.55
C LEU A 181 47.88 4.29 -20.73
N ALA A 182 47.72 5.06 -21.82
CA ALA A 182 46.47 5.75 -22.10
C ALA A 182 45.28 4.75 -22.29
N GLN A 183 45.54 3.60 -22.89
CA GLN A 183 44.55 2.51 -23.01
C GLN A 183 44.17 1.95 -21.63
N SER A 184 45.12 1.70 -20.76
CA SER A 184 44.84 1.22 -19.39
C SER A 184 44.07 2.26 -18.58
N GLU A 185 44.41 3.54 -18.66
CA GLU A 185 43.67 4.63 -17.99
C GLU A 185 42.25 4.76 -18.54
N SER A 186 42.06 4.61 -19.85
CA SER A 186 40.72 4.59 -20.47
C SER A 186 39.86 3.42 -19.94
N SER A 187 40.48 2.24 -19.85
CA SER A 187 39.80 1.04 -19.31
C SER A 187 39.41 1.21 -17.84
N LEU A 188 40.26 1.86 -17.05
CA LEU A 188 39.96 2.20 -15.66
C LEU A 188 38.79 3.17 -15.56
N ALA A 189 38.76 4.22 -16.39
CA ALA A 189 37.67 5.20 -16.41
C ALA A 189 36.32 4.53 -16.77
N GLU A 190 36.33 3.60 -17.73
CA GLU A 190 35.15 2.81 -18.09
C GLU A 190 34.67 1.93 -16.90
N ALA A 191 35.60 1.27 -16.22
CA ALA A 191 35.26 0.44 -15.07
C ALA A 191 34.70 1.25 -13.90
N GLN A 192 35.26 2.44 -13.64
CA GLN A 192 34.73 3.38 -12.64
C GLN A 192 33.32 3.84 -12.97
N ALA A 193 33.01 4.12 -14.23
CA ALA A 193 31.65 4.44 -14.65
C ALA A 193 30.67 3.27 -14.41
N LYS A 194 31.06 2.03 -14.75
CA LYS A 194 30.29 0.81 -14.49
C LYS A 194 30.09 0.56 -12.98
N PHE A 195 31.09 0.84 -12.17
CA PHE A 195 30.97 0.74 -10.71
C PHE A 195 29.94 1.72 -10.14
N ILE A 196 29.96 2.98 -10.59
CA ILE A 196 28.98 3.99 -10.17
C ILE A 196 27.55 3.55 -10.60
N GLN A 197 27.41 3.03 -11.82
CA GLN A 197 26.14 2.50 -12.29
C GLN A 197 25.65 1.34 -11.41
N ALA A 198 26.49 0.36 -11.12
CA ALA A 198 26.14 -0.78 -10.27
C ALA A 198 25.78 -0.33 -8.85
N LYS A 199 26.44 0.67 -8.30
CA LYS A 199 26.09 1.28 -7.01
C LYS A 199 24.68 1.88 -7.03
N ASN A 200 24.31 2.56 -8.10
CA ASN A 200 22.95 3.11 -8.25
C ASN A 200 21.90 2.00 -8.43
N GLU A 201 22.24 0.90 -9.12
CA GLU A 201 21.35 -0.27 -9.25
C GLU A 201 21.03 -0.88 -7.88
N VAL A 202 22.00 -0.98 -6.96
CA VAL A 202 21.77 -1.43 -5.58
C VAL A 202 20.80 -0.51 -4.83
N VAL A 203 20.98 0.81 -4.92
CA VAL A 203 20.08 1.79 -4.28
C VAL A 203 18.65 1.65 -4.83
N THR A 204 18.51 1.49 -6.14
CA THR A 204 17.21 1.29 -6.79
C THR A 204 16.56 -0.02 -6.33
N ALA A 205 17.31 -1.13 -6.29
CA ALA A 205 16.81 -2.41 -5.84
C ALA A 205 16.35 -2.38 -4.36
N LEU A 206 17.08 -1.69 -3.49
CA LEU A 206 16.68 -1.49 -2.09
C LEU A 206 15.40 -0.66 -1.98
N SER A 207 15.22 0.36 -2.81
CA SER A 207 13.99 1.17 -2.83
C SER A 207 12.75 0.34 -3.20
N LEU A 208 12.88 -0.63 -4.11
CA LEU A 208 11.77 -1.51 -4.51
C LEU A 208 11.32 -2.47 -3.41
N ILE A 209 12.20 -2.81 -2.46
CA ILE A 209 11.84 -3.68 -1.33
C ILE A 209 11.05 -2.92 -0.26
N HIS A 210 11.18 -1.60 -0.18
CA HIS A 210 10.50 -0.76 0.80
C HIS A 210 9.08 -0.31 0.36
N ILE A 211 8.62 -0.69 -0.82
CA ILE A 211 7.24 -0.46 -1.32
C ILE A 211 6.39 -1.68 -1.00
#